data_f1f9dd31b5473e6221df1b70417f36c1
#
_entry.id   f1f9dd31b5473e6221df1b70417f36c1
#
_cell.length_a   1.000
_cell.length_b   1.000
_cell.length_c   1.000
_cell.angle_alpha   90.00
_cell.angle_beta   90.00
_cell.angle_gamma   90.00
#
_symmetry.space_group_name_H-M   'P 1'
#
loop_
_entity.id
_entity.type
_entity.pdbx_description
1 polymer ?
#
loop_
_entity_poly.entity_id
_entity_poly.type
_entity_poly.pdbx_seq_one_letter_code
_entity_poly.pdbx_strand_id
1 'polypeptide(L)'
;MVFSLISCDEVMDLTQPEKAEVTYSNITLSLYQTGKYDLYLDEPEYQYNIMVEKSHCEKEAKAELAVVDAKEFGEEYHLLPVEYYDLDGSNFNFKGDDVLRMVNLRFHDLGTLDGSKKYVLGLKLVSDDLAVNQEKSTMTFFLQQKQGEIDNPYTVATTNDLITLGEKLKDGKTIYAKIENDIDLQGVDWQPIETSVSKQLVLDGGGHTIRNLKVNTS
;
A
#
# COMPACT_ATOMS: atom_id res chain seq x y z
N MET A 1 -0.24 -5.78 28.05
CA MET A 1 -0.54 -4.62 27.18
C MET A 1 -1.75 -3.94 27.79
N VAL A 2 -1.52 -2.84 28.50
CA VAL A 2 -2.58 -2.12 29.24
C VAL A 2 -3.19 -1.12 28.29
N PHE A 3 -4.45 -1.35 27.87
CA PHE A 3 -5.22 -0.33 27.19
C PHE A 3 -5.58 0.75 28.23
N SER A 4 -4.94 1.90 28.14
CA SER A 4 -5.39 3.09 28.84
C SER A 4 -6.63 3.60 28.08
N LEU A 5 -7.80 3.30 28.60
CA LEU A 5 -9.01 4.05 28.29
C LEU A 5 -8.79 5.45 28.85
N ILE A 6 -8.45 6.40 27.96
CA ILE A 6 -8.51 7.81 28.33
C ILE A 6 -10.00 8.14 28.38
N SER A 7 -10.55 8.04 29.57
CA SER A 7 -11.87 8.61 29.88
C SER A 7 -11.78 10.11 29.64
N CYS A 8 -12.80 10.69 29.01
CA CYS A 8 -13.00 12.14 28.94
C CYS A 8 -13.36 12.76 30.30
N ASP A 9 -13.11 12.04 31.40
CA ASP A 9 -13.31 12.59 32.73
C ASP A 9 -12.19 13.57 33.05
N GLU A 10 -12.57 14.82 33.22
CA GLU A 10 -11.76 15.93 33.73
C GLU A 10 -10.98 15.47 34.97
N VAL A 11 -9.68 15.65 34.95
CA VAL A 11 -8.94 15.83 36.20
C VAL A 11 -9.29 17.21 36.70
N MET A 12 -10.39 17.32 37.43
CA MET A 12 -10.70 18.52 38.14
C MET A 12 -9.68 18.74 39.25
N ASP A 13 -8.80 19.70 39.03
CA ASP A 13 -8.08 20.30 40.15
C ASP A 13 -9.08 21.15 40.97
N LEU A 14 -9.60 20.58 42.04
CA LEU A 14 -10.59 21.19 42.93
C LEU A 14 -10.02 22.37 43.74
N THR A 15 -8.81 22.83 43.53
CA THR A 15 -8.12 23.86 44.31
C THR A 15 -8.07 25.23 43.63
N GLN A 16 -8.58 25.40 42.39
CA GLN A 16 -8.55 26.69 41.70
C GLN A 16 -9.93 27.11 41.19
N PRO A 17 -10.45 28.30 41.56
CA PRO A 17 -11.74 28.80 41.10
C PRO A 17 -11.73 29.47 39.72
N GLU A 18 -10.61 29.51 39.02
CA GLU A 18 -10.54 30.03 37.65
C GLU A 18 -10.44 28.86 36.67
N LYS A 19 -11.47 28.75 35.79
CA LYS A 19 -11.37 27.88 34.61
C LYS A 19 -10.10 28.24 33.85
N ALA A 20 -9.05 27.44 33.97
CA ALA A 20 -7.95 27.50 33.04
C ALA A 20 -8.54 27.26 31.65
N GLU A 21 -8.43 28.24 30.75
CA GLU A 21 -8.65 27.99 29.33
C GLU A 21 -7.63 26.94 28.88
N VAL A 22 -8.09 25.72 28.76
CA VAL A 22 -7.27 24.65 28.18
C VAL A 22 -7.07 25.03 26.72
N THR A 23 -5.90 25.53 26.39
CA THR A 23 -5.54 25.88 25.03
C THR A 23 -5.29 24.59 24.28
N TYR A 24 -6.28 24.10 23.54
CA TYR A 24 -6.20 22.91 22.68
C TYR A 24 -5.37 23.20 21.42
N SER A 25 -4.10 23.52 21.57
CA SER A 25 -3.25 23.93 20.46
C SER A 25 -2.88 22.79 19.50
N ASN A 26 -3.18 21.53 19.82
CA ASN A 26 -2.72 20.35 19.08
C ASN A 26 -3.81 19.31 18.79
N ILE A 27 -5.05 19.73 18.57
CA ILE A 27 -6.08 18.80 18.11
C ILE A 27 -5.81 18.46 16.65
N THR A 28 -5.56 17.19 16.37
CA THR A 28 -5.24 16.70 15.04
C THR A 28 -6.20 15.60 14.60
N LEU A 29 -6.34 15.47 13.28
CA LEU A 29 -6.94 14.33 12.63
C LEU A 29 -5.83 13.43 12.06
N SER A 30 -6.03 12.14 12.11
CA SER A 30 -5.12 11.16 11.53
C SER A 30 -5.86 9.92 11.01
N LEU A 31 -5.29 9.25 10.02
CA LEU A 31 -5.67 7.89 9.69
C LEU A 31 -5.12 6.94 10.76
N TYR A 32 -5.93 6.00 11.22
CA TYR A 32 -5.50 4.95 12.16
C TYR A 32 -4.48 4.01 11.50
N GLN A 33 -4.74 3.67 10.25
CA GLN A 33 -3.85 2.87 9.42
C GLN A 33 -3.40 3.68 8.21
N THR A 34 -2.13 3.63 7.91
CA THR A 34 -1.52 4.25 6.73
C THR A 34 -0.64 3.24 6.03
N GLY A 35 -0.29 3.49 4.79
CA GLY A 35 0.67 2.65 4.10
C GLY A 35 0.39 2.50 2.61
N LYS A 36 1.20 1.63 2.02
CA LYS A 36 1.10 1.22 0.63
C LYS A 36 0.65 -0.24 0.59
N TYR A 37 -0.32 -0.52 -0.24
CA TYR A 37 -0.93 -1.84 -0.40
C TYR A 37 -0.83 -2.25 -1.85
N ASP A 38 -0.28 -3.43 -2.10
CA ASP A 38 -0.23 -4.02 -3.43
C ASP A 38 -1.44 -4.94 -3.61
N LEU A 39 -2.27 -4.64 -4.60
CA LEU A 39 -3.44 -5.41 -4.97
C LEU A 39 -3.22 -6.03 -6.37
N TYR A 40 -3.81 -7.18 -6.59
CA TYR A 40 -3.69 -7.90 -7.85
C TYR A 40 -5.02 -7.94 -8.59
N LEU A 41 -4.97 -7.77 -9.92
CA LEU A 41 -6.16 -7.70 -10.76
C LEU A 41 -6.89 -9.05 -10.90
N ASP A 42 -6.20 -10.15 -10.63
CA ASP A 42 -6.75 -11.52 -10.67
C ASP A 42 -7.54 -11.91 -9.40
N GLU A 43 -7.50 -11.08 -8.36
CA GLU A 43 -8.32 -11.30 -7.17
C GLU A 43 -9.71 -10.67 -7.36
N PRO A 44 -10.78 -11.37 -6.96
CA PRO A 44 -12.14 -10.93 -7.26
C PRO A 44 -12.55 -9.67 -6.50
N GLU A 45 -12.04 -9.50 -5.29
CA GLU A 45 -12.48 -8.44 -4.39
C GLU A 45 -11.44 -8.17 -3.29
N TYR A 46 -11.34 -6.89 -2.89
CA TYR A 46 -10.64 -6.50 -1.65
C TYR A 46 -11.53 -5.57 -0.83
N GLN A 47 -11.39 -5.64 0.48
CA GLN A 47 -12.14 -4.78 1.39
C GLN A 47 -11.25 -4.22 2.50
N TYR A 48 -11.39 -2.92 2.76
CA TYR A 48 -10.65 -2.19 3.78
C TYR A 48 -11.59 -1.33 4.61
N ASN A 49 -11.37 -1.31 5.92
CA ASN A 49 -12.00 -0.36 6.82
C ASN A 49 -11.03 0.79 7.06
N ILE A 50 -11.37 1.97 6.58
CA ILE A 50 -10.56 3.17 6.78
C ILE A 50 -11.07 3.88 8.01
N MET A 51 -10.23 4.00 9.03
CA MET A 51 -10.55 4.66 10.29
C MET A 51 -9.83 6.00 10.36
N VAL A 52 -10.59 7.04 10.72
CA VAL A 52 -10.07 8.39 10.98
C VAL A 52 -10.26 8.70 12.46
N GLU A 53 -9.16 9.07 13.10
CA GLU A 53 -9.11 9.43 14.51
C GLU A 53 -9.01 10.93 14.68
N LYS A 54 -9.70 11.45 15.69
CA LYS A 54 -9.56 12.81 16.21
C LYS A 54 -8.90 12.73 17.59
N SER A 55 -7.80 13.46 17.79
CA SER A 55 -6.99 13.36 19.01
C SER A 55 -7.64 13.92 20.28
N HIS A 56 -8.76 14.62 20.14
CA HIS A 56 -9.48 15.23 21.27
C HIS A 56 -11.00 15.21 21.06
N CYS A 57 -11.77 15.03 22.14
CA CYS A 57 -13.21 14.83 22.07
C CYS A 57 -14.07 16.10 22.00
N GLU A 58 -13.57 17.25 22.39
CA GLU A 58 -14.45 18.44 22.63
C GLU A 58 -14.70 19.34 21.41
N LYS A 59 -13.98 19.14 20.30
CA LYS A 59 -14.10 20.00 19.12
C LYS A 59 -14.78 19.29 17.96
N GLU A 60 -15.82 19.93 17.41
CA GLU A 60 -16.40 19.47 16.15
C GLU A 60 -15.42 19.70 14.99
N ALA A 61 -15.43 18.79 14.03
CA ALA A 61 -14.61 18.91 12.85
C ALA A 61 -15.20 18.16 11.67
N LYS A 62 -14.87 18.64 10.47
CA LYS A 62 -15.14 17.96 9.22
C LYS A 62 -13.80 17.53 8.60
N ALA A 63 -13.81 16.39 8.00
CA ALA A 63 -12.68 15.88 7.25
C ALA A 63 -13.18 15.15 5.98
N GLU A 64 -12.30 14.98 5.03
CA GLU A 64 -12.58 14.30 3.77
C GLU A 64 -11.40 13.40 3.39
N LEU A 65 -11.70 12.28 2.72
CA LEU A 65 -10.73 11.51 1.96
C LEU A 65 -10.73 12.01 0.51
N ALA A 66 -9.73 12.78 0.16
CA ALA A 66 -9.52 13.25 -1.20
C ALA A 66 -8.72 12.24 -2.02
N VAL A 67 -9.13 12.02 -3.27
CA VAL A 67 -8.38 11.19 -4.22
C VAL A 67 -7.15 11.96 -4.70
N VAL A 68 -5.98 11.33 -4.63
CA VAL A 68 -4.71 11.90 -5.07
C VAL A 68 -4.50 11.63 -6.56
N ASP A 69 -3.96 12.60 -7.29
CA ASP A 69 -3.63 12.44 -8.72
C ASP A 69 -2.59 11.29 -8.88
N ALA A 70 -2.85 10.41 -9.84
CA ALA A 70 -1.96 9.27 -10.13
C ALA A 70 -0.53 9.69 -10.46
N LYS A 71 -0.31 10.86 -11.04
CA LYS A 71 1.00 11.40 -11.38
C LYS A 71 1.91 11.63 -10.18
N GLU A 72 1.35 11.79 -8.99
CA GLU A 72 2.14 11.90 -7.75
C GLU A 72 2.86 10.59 -7.41
N PHE A 73 2.46 9.46 -8.01
CA PHE A 73 3.03 8.14 -7.78
C PHE A 73 3.99 7.66 -8.88
N GLY A 74 4.00 8.33 -10.04
CA GLY A 74 4.82 8.04 -11.20
C GLY A 74 4.04 8.10 -12.51
N GLU A 75 4.71 8.40 -13.61
CA GLU A 75 4.10 8.53 -14.94
C GLU A 75 3.54 7.19 -15.47
N GLU A 76 4.00 6.06 -14.94
CA GLU A 76 3.53 4.72 -15.31
C GLU A 76 2.18 4.34 -14.68
N TYR A 77 1.71 5.11 -13.69
CA TYR A 77 0.45 4.82 -13.01
C TYR A 77 -0.74 5.55 -13.63
N HIS A 78 -1.84 4.84 -13.74
CA HIS A 78 -3.15 5.37 -14.12
C HIS A 78 -4.04 5.45 -12.87
N LEU A 79 -4.80 6.52 -12.74
CA LEU A 79 -5.79 6.58 -11.67
C LEU A 79 -6.80 5.44 -11.85
N LEU A 80 -7.09 4.71 -10.76
CA LEU A 80 -8.11 3.68 -10.77
C LEU A 80 -9.48 4.32 -11.06
N PRO A 81 -10.20 3.90 -12.12
CA PRO A 81 -11.51 4.47 -12.42
C PRO A 81 -12.51 4.18 -11.30
N VAL A 82 -13.41 5.13 -11.07
CA VAL A 82 -14.36 5.10 -9.93
C VAL A 82 -15.31 3.90 -9.95
N GLU A 83 -15.57 3.33 -11.11
CA GLU A 83 -16.39 2.13 -11.29
C GLU A 83 -15.77 0.82 -10.77
N TYR A 84 -14.53 0.85 -10.27
CA TYR A 84 -13.85 -0.32 -9.74
C TYR A 84 -13.70 -0.31 -8.22
N TYR A 85 -14.26 0.68 -7.55
CA TYR A 85 -14.30 0.71 -6.11
C TYR A 85 -15.52 1.43 -5.56
N ASP A 86 -16.00 0.96 -4.42
CA ASP A 86 -16.99 1.63 -3.60
C ASP A 86 -16.32 2.21 -2.37
N LEU A 87 -16.49 3.49 -2.13
CA LEU A 87 -16.11 4.15 -0.89
C LEU A 87 -17.38 4.66 -0.20
N ASP A 88 -17.76 4.04 0.92
CA ASP A 88 -18.98 4.33 1.67
C ASP A 88 -18.93 5.71 2.37
N GLY A 89 -18.80 6.75 1.55
CA GLY A 89 -18.64 8.12 1.98
C GLY A 89 -17.19 8.52 2.15
N SER A 90 -16.86 9.69 1.62
CA SER A 90 -15.52 10.30 1.76
C SER A 90 -15.48 11.36 2.85
N ASN A 91 -16.64 11.78 3.38
CA ASN A 91 -16.79 12.89 4.29
C ASN A 91 -17.07 12.42 5.72
N PHE A 92 -16.31 12.95 6.66
CA PHE A 92 -16.43 12.68 8.09
C PHE A 92 -16.91 13.91 8.82
N ASN A 93 -17.97 13.76 9.62
CA ASN A 93 -18.44 14.80 10.53
C ASN A 93 -18.24 14.31 11.95
N PHE A 94 -17.27 14.89 12.66
CA PHE A 94 -16.99 14.64 14.05
C PHE A 94 -17.77 15.62 14.91
N LYS A 95 -18.65 15.11 15.74
CA LYS A 95 -19.24 15.90 16.83
C LYS A 95 -18.24 16.02 17.98
N GLY A 96 -18.56 16.82 18.99
CA GLY A 96 -17.64 17.09 20.08
C GLY A 96 -17.09 15.84 20.77
N ASP A 97 -17.92 14.85 21.01
CA ASP A 97 -17.59 13.58 21.68
C ASP A 97 -17.07 12.48 20.75
N ASP A 98 -17.09 12.68 19.44
CA ASP A 98 -16.57 11.72 18.49
C ASP A 98 -15.04 11.75 18.41
N VAL A 99 -14.41 10.63 18.59
CA VAL A 99 -12.94 10.46 18.44
C VAL A 99 -12.55 9.52 17.30
N LEU A 100 -13.52 8.77 16.76
CA LEU A 100 -13.27 7.79 15.71
C LEU A 100 -14.44 7.77 14.71
N ARG A 101 -14.09 7.74 13.42
CA ARG A 101 -15.03 7.51 12.32
C ARG A 101 -14.44 6.46 11.39
N MET A 102 -15.30 5.67 10.76
CA MET A 102 -14.92 4.61 9.88
C MET A 102 -15.75 4.65 8.60
N VAL A 103 -15.10 4.37 7.48
CA VAL A 103 -15.74 4.10 6.18
C VAL A 103 -15.19 2.81 5.60
N ASN A 104 -15.98 2.18 4.76
CA ASN A 104 -15.60 0.98 4.06
C ASN A 104 -15.14 1.35 2.64
N LEU A 105 -14.01 0.77 2.22
CA LEU A 105 -13.52 0.81 0.85
C LEU A 105 -13.52 -0.62 0.32
N ARG A 106 -14.22 -0.84 -0.77
CA ARG A 106 -14.30 -2.12 -1.45
C ARG A 106 -13.82 -1.97 -2.89
N PHE A 107 -12.91 -2.84 -3.32
CA PHE A 107 -12.50 -2.97 -4.72
C PHE A 107 -13.22 -4.17 -5.34
N HIS A 108 -13.68 -4.05 -6.58
CA HIS A 108 -14.42 -5.10 -7.28
C HIS A 108 -14.17 -5.04 -8.80
N ASP A 109 -14.52 -6.12 -9.49
CA ASP A 109 -14.41 -6.26 -10.95
C ASP A 109 -13.02 -5.99 -11.55
N LEU A 110 -11.97 -6.06 -10.71
CA LEU A 110 -10.58 -5.72 -11.07
C LEU A 110 -10.06 -6.53 -12.26
N GLY A 111 -10.54 -7.77 -12.45
CA GLY A 111 -10.16 -8.62 -13.58
C GLY A 111 -10.60 -8.12 -14.95
N THR A 112 -11.45 -7.08 -15.02
CA THR A 112 -11.87 -6.44 -16.28
C THR A 112 -11.00 -5.25 -16.68
N LEU A 113 -10.09 -4.83 -15.80
CA LEU A 113 -9.10 -3.80 -16.09
C LEU A 113 -8.07 -4.27 -17.13
N ASP A 114 -7.49 -3.33 -17.84
CA ASP A 114 -6.39 -3.60 -18.76
C ASP A 114 -5.14 -4.06 -18.00
N GLY A 115 -4.85 -5.36 -18.03
CA GLY A 115 -3.73 -5.99 -17.31
C GLY A 115 -2.34 -5.51 -17.73
N SER A 116 -2.21 -4.81 -18.86
CA SER A 116 -0.95 -4.21 -19.28
C SER A 116 -0.62 -2.91 -18.54
N LYS A 117 -1.57 -2.35 -17.79
CA LYS A 117 -1.44 -1.08 -17.05
C LYS A 117 -1.26 -1.32 -15.57
N LYS A 118 -0.62 -0.34 -14.92
CA LYS A 118 -0.56 -0.22 -13.47
C LYS A 118 -1.54 0.85 -13.02
N TYR A 119 -2.36 0.54 -12.05
CA TYR A 119 -3.33 1.49 -11.51
C TYR A 119 -2.95 1.89 -10.09
N VAL A 120 -3.41 3.04 -9.66
CA VAL A 120 -3.24 3.52 -8.28
C VAL A 120 -4.50 4.22 -7.80
N LEU A 121 -4.84 3.98 -6.53
CA LEU A 121 -5.79 4.78 -5.77
C LEU A 121 -5.08 5.32 -4.54
N GLY A 122 -4.75 6.59 -4.53
CA GLY A 122 -4.27 7.32 -3.36
C GLY A 122 -5.43 8.03 -2.68
N LEU A 123 -5.58 7.84 -1.37
CA LEU A 123 -6.56 8.53 -0.54
C LEU A 123 -5.83 9.36 0.50
N LYS A 124 -6.09 10.67 0.52
CA LYS A 124 -5.47 11.62 1.46
C LYS A 124 -6.52 12.24 2.36
N LEU A 125 -6.30 12.16 3.66
CA LEU A 125 -7.13 12.84 4.65
C LEU A 125 -6.84 14.35 4.61
N VAL A 126 -7.89 15.14 4.45
CA VAL A 126 -7.86 16.60 4.44
C VAL A 126 -8.92 17.18 5.37
N SER A 127 -8.68 18.34 5.94
CA SER A 127 -9.62 19.08 6.78
C SER A 127 -9.25 20.55 6.79
N ASP A 128 -10.27 21.41 6.75
CA ASP A 128 -10.15 22.85 6.96
C ASP A 128 -10.36 23.24 8.44
N ASP A 129 -10.96 22.35 9.23
CA ASP A 129 -11.34 22.62 10.61
C ASP A 129 -10.23 22.30 11.61
N LEU A 130 -9.43 21.29 11.34
CA LEU A 130 -8.35 20.80 12.20
C LEU A 130 -7.08 20.46 11.41
N ALA A 131 -5.94 20.58 12.07
CA ALA A 131 -4.68 20.11 11.51
C ALA A 131 -4.72 18.59 11.25
N VAL A 132 -4.18 18.17 10.13
CA VAL A 132 -4.02 16.74 9.79
C VAL A 132 -2.58 16.32 10.05
N ASN A 133 -2.39 15.22 10.75
CA ASN A 133 -1.07 14.61 10.94
C ASN A 133 -0.55 14.13 9.59
N GLN A 134 0.46 14.79 9.05
CA GLN A 134 0.98 14.53 7.71
C GLN A 134 1.60 13.12 7.56
N GLU A 135 2.18 12.57 8.63
CA GLU A 135 2.74 11.21 8.63
C GLU A 135 1.64 10.13 8.61
N LYS A 136 0.42 10.51 9.01
CA LYS A 136 -0.75 9.62 9.09
C LYS A 136 -1.93 10.15 8.28
N SER A 137 -1.66 10.63 7.08
CA SER A 137 -2.68 11.28 6.24
C SER A 137 -3.01 10.54 4.95
N THR A 138 -2.23 9.54 4.55
CA THR A 138 -2.37 8.92 3.22
C THR A 138 -2.38 7.41 3.28
N MET A 139 -3.28 6.80 2.52
CA MET A 139 -3.28 5.38 2.13
C MET A 139 -3.14 5.30 0.61
N THR A 140 -2.34 4.34 0.14
CA THR A 140 -2.13 4.16 -1.30
C THR A 140 -2.31 2.69 -1.67
N PHE A 141 -3.10 2.42 -2.68
CA PHE A 141 -3.36 1.10 -3.23
C PHE A 141 -2.79 1.06 -4.65
N PHE A 142 -1.81 0.19 -4.87
CA PHE A 142 -1.25 -0.09 -6.18
C PHE A 142 -1.88 -1.36 -6.73
N LEU A 143 -2.43 -1.28 -7.94
CA LEU A 143 -3.13 -2.38 -8.57
C LEU A 143 -2.41 -2.75 -9.87
N GLN A 144 -2.04 -4.01 -10.00
CA GLN A 144 -1.33 -4.52 -11.17
C GLN A 144 -1.63 -6.01 -11.35
N GLN A 145 -1.36 -6.50 -12.55
CA GLN A 145 -1.41 -7.93 -12.78
C GLN A 145 -0.30 -8.62 -11.98
N LYS A 146 -0.63 -9.74 -11.35
CA LYS A 146 0.34 -10.53 -10.61
C LYS A 146 1.41 -11.05 -11.57
N GLN A 147 2.66 -10.76 -11.23
CA GLN A 147 3.80 -11.25 -12.02
C GLN A 147 4.23 -12.66 -11.58
N GLY A 148 4.89 -13.35 -12.51
CA GLY A 148 5.42 -14.70 -12.28
C GLY A 148 4.45 -15.82 -12.64
N GLU A 149 3.31 -15.50 -13.24
CA GLU A 149 2.38 -16.45 -13.85
C GLU A 149 2.73 -16.68 -15.35
N ILE A 150 2.14 -17.70 -15.96
CA ILE A 150 2.47 -18.09 -17.35
C ILE A 150 2.13 -17.00 -18.39
N ASP A 151 1.07 -16.25 -18.13
CA ASP A 151 0.57 -15.17 -18.98
C ASP A 151 1.14 -13.80 -18.62
N ASN A 152 1.79 -13.68 -17.45
CA ASN A 152 2.50 -12.50 -16.99
C ASN A 152 3.82 -12.87 -16.29
N PRO A 153 4.83 -13.38 -17.00
CA PRO A 153 6.08 -13.80 -16.40
C PRO A 153 6.88 -12.61 -15.83
N TYR A 154 7.75 -12.87 -14.88
CA TYR A 154 8.72 -11.86 -14.45
C TYR A 154 9.64 -11.49 -15.60
N THR A 155 9.78 -10.20 -15.86
CA THR A 155 10.77 -9.69 -16.81
C THR A 155 12.16 -9.74 -16.19
N VAL A 156 13.11 -10.32 -16.92
CA VAL A 156 14.54 -10.39 -16.58
C VAL A 156 15.31 -9.64 -17.65
N ALA A 157 15.50 -8.35 -17.44
CA ALA A 157 16.14 -7.44 -18.40
C ALA A 157 17.56 -7.05 -17.99
N THR A 158 17.91 -7.22 -16.72
CA THR A 158 19.19 -6.80 -16.13
C THR A 158 19.84 -7.94 -15.33
N THR A 159 21.13 -7.79 -15.05
CA THR A 159 21.87 -8.68 -14.14
C THR A 159 21.20 -8.75 -12.76
N ASN A 160 20.72 -7.63 -12.24
CA ASN A 160 20.07 -7.59 -10.93
C ASN A 160 18.74 -8.36 -10.93
N ASP A 161 17.95 -8.27 -12.00
CA ASP A 161 16.69 -9.02 -12.11
C ASP A 161 16.96 -10.53 -12.06
N LEU A 162 18.02 -10.99 -12.74
CA LEU A 162 18.41 -12.39 -12.74
C LEU A 162 18.89 -12.85 -11.35
N ILE A 163 19.68 -12.03 -10.65
CA ILE A 163 20.16 -12.34 -9.28
C ILE A 163 19.00 -12.48 -8.30
N THR A 164 18.07 -11.54 -8.34
CA THR A 164 16.92 -11.49 -7.40
C THR A 164 15.80 -12.47 -7.75
N LEU A 165 15.86 -13.11 -8.93
CA LEU A 165 14.82 -14.06 -9.36
C LEU A 165 14.64 -15.22 -8.36
N GLY A 166 15.73 -15.70 -7.77
CA GLY A 166 15.71 -16.75 -6.75
C GLY A 166 14.91 -16.38 -5.50
N GLU A 167 14.89 -15.11 -5.12
CA GLU A 167 14.16 -14.62 -3.95
C GLU A 167 12.63 -14.64 -4.16
N LYS A 168 12.19 -14.71 -5.41
CA LYS A 168 10.78 -14.77 -5.78
C LYS A 168 10.21 -16.19 -5.69
N LEU A 169 11.06 -17.21 -5.60
CA LEU A 169 10.64 -18.60 -5.48
C LEU A 169 10.05 -18.88 -4.10
N LYS A 170 8.83 -19.40 -4.07
CA LYS A 170 8.13 -19.78 -2.85
C LYS A 170 7.73 -21.25 -2.90
N ASP A 171 7.66 -21.89 -1.72
CA ASP A 171 7.20 -23.28 -1.62
C ASP A 171 5.78 -23.45 -2.18
N GLY A 172 5.57 -24.54 -2.89
CA GLY A 172 4.29 -24.88 -3.49
C GLY A 172 3.92 -24.10 -4.74
N LYS A 173 4.85 -23.29 -5.31
CA LYS A 173 4.58 -22.49 -6.51
C LYS A 173 5.59 -22.71 -7.61
N THR A 174 5.08 -22.68 -8.85
CA THR A 174 5.87 -22.49 -10.05
C THR A 174 5.85 -21.00 -10.39
N ILE A 175 7.02 -20.41 -10.64
CA ILE A 175 7.08 -19.05 -11.19
C ILE A 175 7.60 -19.09 -12.62
N TYR A 176 7.09 -18.16 -13.42
CA TYR A 176 7.47 -17.98 -14.81
C TYR A 176 8.28 -16.70 -14.95
N ALA A 177 9.36 -16.74 -15.71
CA ALA A 177 10.19 -15.59 -16.01
C ALA A 177 10.62 -15.60 -17.46
N LYS A 178 10.86 -14.43 -18.04
CA LYS A 178 11.30 -14.26 -19.42
C LYS A 178 12.49 -13.31 -19.48
N ILE A 179 13.53 -13.72 -20.19
CA ILE A 179 14.70 -12.87 -20.46
C ILE A 179 14.36 -11.97 -21.65
N GLU A 180 14.57 -10.67 -21.51
CA GLU A 180 14.27 -9.68 -22.55
C GLU A 180 15.51 -8.98 -23.11
N ASN A 181 16.68 -9.18 -22.51
CA ASN A 181 17.95 -8.63 -22.98
C ASN A 181 19.08 -9.64 -22.80
N ASP A 182 20.16 -9.48 -23.57
CA ASP A 182 21.42 -10.16 -23.27
C ASP A 182 21.94 -9.70 -21.90
N ILE A 183 22.35 -10.64 -21.06
CA ILE A 183 22.80 -10.36 -19.68
C ILE A 183 24.27 -10.71 -19.57
N ASP A 184 25.08 -9.77 -19.09
CA ASP A 184 26.50 -10.00 -18.82
C ASP A 184 26.73 -10.06 -17.30
N LEU A 185 27.22 -11.23 -16.84
CA LEU A 185 27.54 -11.49 -15.44
C LEU A 185 29.03 -11.28 -15.13
N GLN A 186 29.76 -10.52 -15.97
CA GLN A 186 31.17 -10.23 -15.71
C GLN A 186 31.34 -9.51 -14.35
N GLY A 187 32.19 -10.07 -13.50
CA GLY A 187 32.45 -9.52 -12.16
C GLY A 187 31.36 -9.80 -11.11
N VAL A 188 30.34 -10.56 -11.47
CA VAL A 188 29.27 -10.97 -10.56
C VAL A 188 29.64 -12.30 -9.89
N ASP A 189 29.51 -12.36 -8.58
CA ASP A 189 29.56 -13.61 -7.82
C ASP A 189 28.19 -14.27 -7.86
N TRP A 190 27.97 -15.07 -8.92
CA TRP A 190 26.69 -15.72 -9.17
C TRP A 190 26.46 -16.87 -8.19
N GLN A 191 25.32 -16.83 -7.53
CA GLN A 191 24.81 -17.94 -6.75
C GLN A 191 23.71 -18.66 -7.55
N PRO A 192 23.78 -20.00 -7.70
CA PRO A 192 22.73 -20.75 -8.39
C PRO A 192 21.35 -20.52 -7.77
N ILE A 193 20.34 -20.40 -8.61
CA ILE A 193 18.96 -20.35 -8.14
C ILE A 193 18.58 -21.74 -7.63
N GLU A 194 18.29 -21.85 -6.33
CA GLU A 194 17.88 -23.10 -5.72
C GLU A 194 16.43 -23.42 -6.05
N THR A 195 16.24 -24.49 -6.81
CA THR A 195 14.92 -25.06 -7.11
C THR A 195 14.72 -26.38 -6.38
N SER A 196 13.47 -26.79 -6.18
CA SER A 196 13.11 -28.07 -5.58
C SER A 196 11.80 -28.59 -6.18
N VAL A 197 11.34 -29.74 -5.77
CA VAL A 197 10.02 -30.27 -6.19
C VAL A 197 8.89 -29.30 -5.86
N SER A 198 9.04 -28.53 -4.77
CA SER A 198 8.04 -27.55 -4.34
C SER A 198 8.34 -26.10 -4.81
N LYS A 199 9.56 -25.85 -5.35
CA LYS A 199 9.98 -24.52 -5.83
C LYS A 199 10.42 -24.65 -7.29
N GLN A 200 9.58 -24.30 -8.22
CA GLN A 200 9.83 -24.46 -9.63
C GLN A 200 10.00 -23.11 -10.34
N LEU A 201 10.97 -23.03 -11.25
CA LEU A 201 11.19 -21.91 -12.13
C LEU A 201 11.08 -22.38 -13.59
N VAL A 202 10.22 -21.73 -14.35
CA VAL A 202 10.16 -21.84 -15.81
C VAL A 202 10.75 -20.56 -16.38
N LEU A 203 11.93 -20.66 -17.00
CA LEU A 203 12.64 -19.52 -17.57
C LEU A 203 12.62 -19.60 -19.09
N ASP A 204 11.93 -18.64 -19.73
CA ASP A 204 12.01 -18.43 -21.17
C ASP A 204 13.22 -17.55 -21.49
N GLY A 205 14.18 -18.09 -22.22
CA GLY A 205 15.37 -17.37 -22.64
C GLY A 205 15.14 -16.29 -23.70
N GLY A 206 13.97 -16.26 -24.36
CA GLY A 206 13.62 -15.25 -25.37
C GLY A 206 14.59 -15.12 -26.55
N GLY A 207 15.51 -16.08 -26.73
CA GLY A 207 16.60 -15.98 -27.69
C GLY A 207 17.81 -15.15 -27.26
N HIS A 208 17.82 -14.70 -26.01
CA HIS A 208 18.90 -13.89 -25.41
C HIS A 208 20.01 -14.75 -24.81
N THR A 209 21.18 -14.15 -24.62
CA THR A 209 22.37 -14.82 -24.13
C THR A 209 22.74 -14.33 -22.71
N ILE A 210 23.05 -15.27 -21.81
CA ILE A 210 23.73 -14.98 -20.57
C ILE A 210 25.21 -15.27 -20.72
N ARG A 211 26.05 -14.24 -20.48
CA ARG A 211 27.52 -14.34 -20.67
C ARG A 211 28.23 -14.27 -19.31
N ASN A 212 29.47 -14.77 -19.32
CA ASN A 212 30.40 -14.70 -18.19
C ASN A 212 29.84 -15.31 -16.88
N LEU A 213 28.94 -16.30 -17.01
CA LEU A 213 28.44 -17.04 -15.85
C LEU A 213 29.58 -17.84 -15.22
N LYS A 214 29.88 -17.55 -13.96
CA LYS A 214 30.83 -18.32 -13.14
C LYS A 214 30.07 -18.85 -11.91
N VAL A 215 30.18 -20.14 -11.70
CA VAL A 215 29.66 -20.81 -10.49
C VAL A 215 30.86 -21.21 -9.63
N ASN A 216 30.96 -20.63 -8.45
CA ASN A 216 31.98 -21.05 -7.48
C ASN A 216 31.45 -22.28 -6.74
N THR A 217 31.94 -23.46 -7.09
CA THR A 217 31.69 -24.68 -6.32
C THR A 217 32.73 -24.75 -5.22
N SER A 218 32.36 -24.47 -3.99
CA SER A 218 33.18 -24.76 -2.80
C SER A 218 33.06 -26.23 -2.41
#